data_a457e0441303df32423abc8cb25c6010
#
_entry.id   a457e0441303df32423abc8cb25c6010
#
_cell.length_a   1.000
_cell.length_b   1.000
_cell.length_c   1.000
_cell.angle_alpha   90.00
_cell.angle_beta   90.00
_cell.angle_gamma   90.00
#
_symmetry.space_group_name_H-M   'P 1'
#
loop_
_entity.id
_entity.type
_entity.pdbx_description
1 polymer ?
#
loop_
_entity_poly.entity_id
_entity_poly.type
_entity_poly.pdbx_seq_one_letter_code
_entity_poly.pdbx_strand_id
1 'polypeptide(L)'
;TWQDARAAQIEADGRSYTQHILDKTGYTVMPGYGFATHYYNDRNGLVPEIAVNLCTIGDYAVMRMTGNTRPLLHASNAASLGFFEDKTGTFDRVALEKIGLSADFLPDVAVGEPVAGFYHGIPVTVALGDNQAAFFGSVRDEQNDLSVNYGTGSQISLCVNADFPTPHLPLERRPYIEGRALLNGSALCGGRAYALLEKFIRAYLDTGEEQYEKLNALAEKALKSGEVLKVRTTFCGTRKDPSIRGAIEYI
;
A
#
# COMPACT_ATOMS: atom_id res chain seq x y z
N THR A 1 -7.90 -0.70 6.87
CA THR A 1 -7.49 0.03 5.66
C THR A 1 -6.06 0.53 5.84
N TRP A 2 -5.35 0.83 4.76
CA TRP A 2 -3.98 1.36 4.80
C TRP A 2 -3.83 2.69 5.61
N GLN A 3 -4.93 3.38 5.86
CA GLN A 3 -4.97 4.59 6.69
C GLN A 3 -5.25 4.30 8.17
N ASP A 4 -5.46 3.04 8.54
CA ASP A 4 -5.71 2.67 9.93
C ASP A 4 -4.43 2.87 10.75
N ALA A 5 -4.49 3.79 11.70
CA ALA A 5 -3.33 4.16 12.52
C ALA A 5 -3.37 3.57 13.94
N ARG A 6 -4.31 2.65 14.25
CA ARG A 6 -4.43 2.10 15.61
C ARG A 6 -3.17 1.41 16.09
N ALA A 7 -2.48 0.68 15.21
CA ALA A 7 -1.22 0.02 15.57
C ALA A 7 -0.01 0.97 15.71
N ALA A 8 -0.18 2.25 15.41
CA ALA A 8 0.81 3.31 15.72
C ALA A 8 0.62 3.90 17.12
N GLN A 9 -0.45 3.54 17.83
CA GLN A 9 -0.65 4.01 19.20
C GLN A 9 0.47 3.51 20.11
N ILE A 10 0.81 4.33 21.10
CA ILE A 10 1.89 4.04 22.06
C ILE A 10 1.30 3.33 23.28
N GLU A 11 1.88 2.21 23.65
CA GLU A 11 1.58 1.47 24.89
C GLU A 11 2.27 2.11 26.12
N ALA A 12 1.97 1.62 27.31
CA ALA A 12 2.50 2.14 28.57
C ALA A 12 4.03 2.11 28.69
N ASP A 13 4.68 1.25 27.93
CA ASP A 13 6.14 1.12 27.88
C ASP A 13 6.83 2.09 26.90
N GLY A 14 6.06 2.98 26.26
CA GLY A 14 6.55 4.00 25.35
C GLY A 14 6.80 3.52 23.91
N ARG A 15 6.43 2.28 23.57
CA ARG A 15 6.56 1.71 22.23
C ARG A 15 5.21 1.58 21.53
N SER A 16 5.18 1.69 20.21
CA SER A 16 3.97 1.39 19.43
C SER A 16 3.78 -0.11 19.23
N TYR A 17 2.56 -0.53 18.88
CA TYR A 17 2.28 -1.93 18.52
C TYR A 17 3.16 -2.41 17.34
N THR A 18 3.39 -1.56 16.34
CA THR A 18 4.30 -1.89 15.23
C THR A 18 5.76 -2.00 15.69
N GLN A 19 6.20 -1.22 16.68
CA GLN A 19 7.53 -1.37 17.27
C GLN A 19 7.65 -2.68 18.05
N HIS A 20 6.64 -3.09 18.81
CA HIS A 20 6.61 -4.39 19.45
C HIS A 20 6.72 -5.55 18.46
N ILE A 21 6.03 -5.46 17.33
CA ILE A 21 6.14 -6.45 16.25
C ILE A 21 7.58 -6.51 15.74
N LEU A 22 8.18 -5.36 15.41
CA LEU A 22 9.56 -5.31 14.93
C LEU A 22 10.54 -5.90 15.94
N ASP A 23 10.46 -5.52 17.20
CA ASP A 23 11.38 -5.95 18.25
C ASP A 23 11.32 -7.48 18.50
N LYS A 24 10.13 -8.06 18.40
CA LYS A 24 9.92 -9.50 18.65
C LYS A 24 10.19 -10.38 17.44
N THR A 25 9.97 -9.87 16.24
CA THR A 25 9.96 -10.71 15.02
C THR A 25 10.98 -10.30 13.95
N GLY A 26 11.49 -9.08 14.00
CA GLY A 26 12.29 -8.48 12.94
C GLY A 26 11.49 -7.99 11.73
N TYR A 27 10.15 -8.19 11.69
CA TYR A 27 9.31 -7.71 10.61
C TYR A 27 8.99 -6.22 10.76
N THR A 28 9.25 -5.45 9.72
CA THR A 28 8.75 -4.08 9.60
C THR A 28 7.36 -4.11 9.01
N VAL A 29 6.34 -3.80 9.79
CA VAL A 29 4.95 -3.71 9.34
C VAL A 29 4.43 -2.28 9.49
N MET A 30 3.62 -1.85 8.53
CA MET A 30 2.94 -0.56 8.63
C MET A 30 1.69 -0.67 9.51
N PRO A 31 1.27 0.41 10.20
CA PRO A 31 0.10 0.39 11.09
C PRO A 31 -1.19 -0.11 10.42
N GLY A 32 -1.36 0.18 9.12
CA GLY A 32 -2.52 -0.24 8.34
C GLY A 32 -2.46 -1.66 7.77
N TYR A 33 -1.40 -2.42 8.04
CA TYR A 33 -1.34 -3.84 7.64
C TYR A 33 -2.32 -4.67 8.47
N GLY A 34 -2.91 -5.70 7.86
CA GLY A 34 -3.96 -6.50 8.49
C GLY A 34 -3.55 -7.09 9.82
N PHE A 35 -2.36 -7.71 9.90
CA PHE A 35 -1.87 -8.29 11.15
C PHE A 35 -1.42 -7.24 12.17
N ALA A 36 -0.97 -6.07 11.77
CA ALA A 36 -0.69 -4.98 12.72
C ALA A 36 -1.98 -4.50 13.40
N THR A 37 -3.05 -4.33 12.61
CA THR A 37 -4.39 -3.99 13.11
C THR A 37 -4.97 -5.12 13.97
N HIS A 38 -4.79 -6.39 13.54
CA HIS A 38 -5.27 -7.55 14.30
C HIS A 38 -4.51 -7.70 15.63
N TYR A 39 -3.20 -7.50 15.66
CA TYR A 39 -2.40 -7.50 16.89
C TYR A 39 -2.89 -6.45 17.90
N TYR A 40 -3.18 -5.23 17.41
CA TYR A 40 -3.81 -4.21 18.25
C TYR A 40 -5.16 -4.68 18.80
N ASN A 41 -6.02 -5.23 17.94
CA ASN A 41 -7.36 -5.68 18.33
C ASN A 41 -7.30 -6.80 19.37
N ASP A 42 -6.42 -7.77 19.17
CA ASP A 42 -6.23 -8.89 20.09
C ASP A 42 -5.78 -8.40 21.47
N ARG A 43 -4.76 -7.56 21.51
CA ARG A 43 -4.23 -6.98 22.74
C ARG A 43 -5.23 -6.13 23.52
N ASN A 44 -6.25 -5.60 22.86
CA ASN A 44 -7.28 -4.74 23.46
C ASN A 44 -8.64 -5.45 23.60
N GLY A 45 -8.71 -6.77 23.39
CA GLY A 45 -9.96 -7.52 23.55
C GLY A 45 -11.04 -7.15 22.54
N LEU A 46 -10.65 -6.66 21.35
CA LEU A 46 -11.57 -6.19 20.31
C LEU A 46 -11.83 -7.25 19.24
N VAL A 47 -11.20 -8.42 19.31
CA VAL A 47 -11.47 -9.53 18.41
C VAL A 47 -12.73 -10.24 18.88
N PRO A 48 -13.78 -10.35 18.02
CA PRO A 48 -14.99 -11.08 18.39
C PRO A 48 -14.70 -12.55 18.70
N GLU A 49 -15.32 -13.12 19.73
CA GLU A 49 -15.13 -14.54 20.11
C GLU A 49 -15.47 -15.53 18.99
N ILE A 50 -16.40 -15.15 18.10
CA ILE A 50 -16.82 -15.97 16.94
C ILE A 50 -15.92 -15.78 15.72
N ALA A 51 -14.90 -14.91 15.77
CA ALA A 51 -14.01 -14.71 14.66
C ALA A 51 -13.11 -15.93 14.45
N VAL A 52 -13.04 -16.42 13.21
CA VAL A 52 -12.30 -17.66 12.86
C VAL A 52 -11.22 -17.43 11.79
N ASN A 53 -11.32 -16.36 11.01
CA ASN A 53 -10.34 -16.05 9.96
C ASN A 53 -10.17 -14.53 9.80
N LEU A 54 -8.98 -14.13 9.40
CA LEU A 54 -8.65 -12.78 8.95
C LEU A 54 -8.58 -12.77 7.42
N CYS A 55 -9.24 -11.83 6.76
CA CYS A 55 -9.18 -11.65 5.31
C CYS A 55 -9.43 -10.20 4.91
N THR A 56 -9.17 -9.86 3.66
CA THR A 56 -9.57 -8.55 3.12
C THR A 56 -11.05 -8.54 2.78
N ILE A 57 -11.61 -7.34 2.56
CA ILE A 57 -13.02 -7.22 2.14
C ILE A 57 -13.27 -7.86 0.76
N GLY A 58 -12.27 -7.82 -0.15
CA GLY A 58 -12.34 -8.47 -1.45
C GLY A 58 -12.45 -9.99 -1.32
N ASP A 59 -11.61 -10.59 -0.48
CA ASP A 59 -11.66 -12.05 -0.23
C ASP A 59 -12.96 -12.46 0.43
N TYR A 60 -13.47 -11.67 1.38
CA TYR A 60 -14.76 -11.89 1.99
C TYR A 60 -15.90 -11.83 0.96
N ALA A 61 -15.87 -10.86 0.04
CA ALA A 61 -16.86 -10.75 -1.02
C ALA A 61 -16.84 -11.99 -1.93
N VAL A 62 -15.65 -12.44 -2.37
CA VAL A 62 -15.50 -13.68 -3.15
C VAL A 62 -16.06 -14.88 -2.40
N MET A 63 -15.69 -15.04 -1.13
CA MET A 63 -16.21 -16.12 -0.27
C MET A 63 -17.74 -16.12 -0.22
N ARG A 64 -18.35 -14.94 -0.06
CA ARG A 64 -19.83 -14.81 0.00
C ARG A 64 -20.50 -15.10 -1.35
N MET A 65 -19.90 -14.64 -2.45
CA MET A 65 -20.42 -14.87 -3.81
C MET A 65 -20.37 -16.35 -4.18
N THR A 66 -19.30 -17.04 -3.82
CA THR A 66 -19.06 -18.44 -4.21
C THR A 66 -19.66 -19.46 -3.24
N GLY A 67 -20.13 -19.02 -2.07
CA GLY A 67 -20.64 -19.91 -1.01
C GLY A 67 -19.55 -20.67 -0.24
N ASN A 68 -18.27 -20.29 -0.41
CA ASN A 68 -17.17 -20.88 0.33
C ASN A 68 -17.28 -20.57 1.83
N THR A 69 -16.82 -21.49 2.67
CA THR A 69 -16.87 -21.36 4.14
C THR A 69 -15.59 -20.71 4.70
N ARG A 70 -14.53 -20.67 3.93
CA ARG A 70 -13.25 -20.05 4.29
C ARG A 70 -12.76 -19.11 3.17
N PRO A 71 -12.11 -17.99 3.52
CA PRO A 71 -11.53 -17.12 2.52
C PRO A 71 -10.31 -17.77 1.88
N LEU A 72 -10.16 -17.57 0.57
CA LEU A 72 -8.98 -17.96 -0.21
C LEU A 72 -8.37 -16.67 -0.78
N LEU A 73 -7.15 -16.37 -0.37
CA LEU A 73 -6.47 -15.14 -0.73
C LEU A 73 -5.55 -15.33 -1.93
N HIS A 74 -5.48 -14.33 -2.79
CA HIS A 74 -4.35 -14.18 -3.69
C HIS A 74 -3.10 -13.68 -2.92
N ALA A 75 -1.90 -14.02 -3.38
CA ALA A 75 -0.63 -13.61 -2.75
C ALA A 75 -0.53 -12.09 -2.53
N SER A 76 -1.11 -11.26 -3.43
CA SER A 76 -1.14 -9.80 -3.29
C SER A 76 -1.90 -9.33 -2.04
N ASN A 77 -3.03 -9.97 -1.73
CA ASN A 77 -3.80 -9.69 -0.54
C ASN A 77 -3.11 -10.25 0.71
N ALA A 78 -2.56 -11.46 0.63
CA ALA A 78 -1.79 -12.05 1.73
C ALA A 78 -0.60 -11.16 2.13
N ALA A 79 0.16 -10.64 1.17
CA ALA A 79 1.26 -9.71 1.42
C ALA A 79 0.80 -8.41 2.10
N SER A 80 -0.41 -7.93 1.80
CA SER A 80 -0.98 -6.73 2.42
C SER A 80 -1.35 -6.92 3.90
N LEU A 81 -1.54 -8.16 4.32
CA LEU A 81 -1.78 -8.48 5.73
C LEU A 81 -0.50 -8.38 6.58
N GLY A 82 0.68 -8.57 5.97
CA GLY A 82 1.98 -8.68 6.65
C GLY A 82 2.36 -10.13 6.97
N PHE A 83 3.59 -10.37 7.38
CA PHE A 83 4.14 -11.69 7.71
C PHE A 83 4.05 -12.73 6.58
N PHE A 84 3.84 -12.29 5.36
CA PHE A 84 3.79 -13.14 4.18
C PHE A 84 5.17 -13.25 3.53
N GLU A 85 5.61 -14.46 3.27
CA GLU A 85 6.86 -14.75 2.59
C GLU A 85 6.58 -15.04 1.11
N ASP A 86 6.95 -14.10 0.24
CA ASP A 86 6.72 -14.19 -1.21
C ASP A 86 7.38 -15.45 -1.83
N LYS A 87 8.55 -15.86 -1.30
CA LYS A 87 9.30 -17.02 -1.82
C LYS A 87 8.62 -18.36 -1.53
N THR A 88 8.00 -18.49 -0.37
CA THR A 88 7.33 -19.73 0.05
C THR A 88 5.83 -19.71 -0.26
N GLY A 89 5.27 -18.53 -0.53
CA GLY A 89 3.82 -18.35 -0.73
C GLY A 89 3.01 -18.56 0.56
N THR A 90 3.64 -18.44 1.73
CA THR A 90 3.01 -18.74 3.02
C THR A 90 3.23 -17.64 4.04
N PHE A 91 2.42 -17.65 5.11
CA PHE A 91 2.65 -16.78 6.26
C PHE A 91 3.71 -17.37 7.21
N ASP A 92 4.54 -16.50 7.78
CA ASP A 92 5.48 -16.85 8.85
C ASP A 92 4.72 -17.07 10.17
N ARG A 93 4.31 -18.34 10.38
CA ARG A 93 3.57 -18.75 11.59
C ARG A 93 4.38 -18.54 12.86
N VAL A 94 5.69 -18.79 12.77
CA VAL A 94 6.60 -18.66 13.94
C VAL A 94 6.68 -17.19 14.38
N ALA A 95 6.76 -16.26 13.45
CA ALA A 95 6.76 -14.84 13.77
C ALA A 95 5.42 -14.38 14.37
N LEU A 96 4.28 -14.88 13.87
CA LEU A 96 2.97 -14.59 14.46
C LEU A 96 2.85 -15.12 15.89
N GLU A 97 3.28 -16.34 16.15
CA GLU A 97 3.29 -16.92 17.49
C GLU A 97 4.18 -16.13 18.47
N LYS A 98 5.32 -15.60 18.02
CA LYS A 98 6.21 -14.75 18.86
C LYS A 98 5.53 -13.48 19.36
N ILE A 99 4.56 -12.95 18.63
CA ILE A 99 3.76 -11.80 19.09
C ILE A 99 2.48 -12.22 19.80
N GLY A 100 2.22 -13.53 19.93
CA GLY A 100 1.07 -14.08 20.64
C GLY A 100 -0.18 -14.21 19.80
N LEU A 101 -0.10 -14.06 18.47
CA LEU A 101 -1.23 -14.28 17.57
C LEU A 101 -1.35 -15.78 17.22
N SER A 102 -2.57 -16.32 17.29
CA SER A 102 -2.83 -17.69 16.85
C SER A 102 -2.71 -17.81 15.33
N ALA A 103 -2.03 -18.86 14.87
CA ALA A 103 -1.98 -19.22 13.46
C ALA A 103 -3.32 -19.74 12.91
N ASP A 104 -4.31 -20.03 13.78
CA ASP A 104 -5.64 -20.52 13.38
C ASP A 104 -6.46 -19.47 12.62
N PHE A 105 -6.13 -18.18 12.81
CA PHE A 105 -6.72 -17.07 12.08
C PHE A 105 -6.23 -16.92 10.64
N LEU A 106 -5.19 -17.65 10.27
CA LEU A 106 -4.61 -17.53 8.94
C LEU A 106 -5.57 -18.01 7.87
N PRO A 107 -5.82 -17.20 6.84
CA PRO A 107 -6.56 -17.64 5.66
C PRO A 107 -5.69 -18.56 4.79
N ASP A 108 -6.34 -19.32 3.93
CA ASP A 108 -5.65 -20.07 2.89
C ASP A 108 -5.14 -19.11 1.79
N VAL A 109 -3.96 -19.38 1.26
CA VAL A 109 -3.38 -18.60 0.15
C VAL A 109 -3.38 -19.46 -1.11
N ALA A 110 -3.94 -18.92 -2.19
CA ALA A 110 -4.00 -19.60 -3.47
C ALA A 110 -2.64 -19.66 -4.15
N VAL A 111 -2.41 -20.73 -4.89
CA VAL A 111 -1.30 -20.81 -5.85
C VAL A 111 -1.82 -20.32 -7.20
N GLY A 112 -1.27 -19.22 -7.68
CA GLY A 112 -1.76 -18.54 -8.88
C GLY A 112 -3.13 -17.88 -8.69
N GLU A 113 -3.89 -17.81 -9.76
CA GLU A 113 -5.19 -17.12 -9.84
C GLU A 113 -6.35 -18.09 -10.11
N PRO A 114 -6.62 -19.07 -9.22
CA PRO A 114 -7.64 -20.07 -9.48
C PRO A 114 -9.03 -19.47 -9.45
N VAL A 115 -9.96 -20.14 -10.12
CA VAL A 115 -11.38 -19.92 -9.92
C VAL A 115 -11.77 -20.41 -8.52
N ALA A 116 -12.18 -19.50 -7.66
CA ALA A 116 -12.59 -19.78 -6.28
C ALA A 116 -13.99 -20.42 -6.22
N GLY A 117 -14.80 -20.24 -7.26
CA GLY A 117 -16.14 -20.78 -7.39
C GLY A 117 -16.95 -20.08 -8.48
N PHE A 118 -18.29 -20.20 -8.39
CA PHE A 118 -19.19 -19.61 -9.37
C PHE A 118 -20.25 -18.74 -8.69
N TYR A 119 -20.63 -17.66 -9.34
CA TYR A 119 -21.75 -16.81 -8.96
C TYR A 119 -22.69 -16.65 -10.14
N HIS A 120 -23.93 -17.15 -10.02
CA HIS A 120 -24.91 -17.20 -11.11
C HIS A 120 -24.37 -17.84 -12.41
N GLY A 121 -23.54 -18.87 -12.29
CA GLY A 121 -22.90 -19.54 -13.44
C GLY A 121 -21.66 -18.82 -14.00
N ILE A 122 -21.29 -17.66 -13.47
CA ILE A 122 -20.09 -16.92 -13.87
C ILE A 122 -18.93 -17.34 -12.96
N PRO A 123 -17.76 -17.71 -13.52
CA PRO A 123 -16.60 -18.03 -12.72
C PRO A 123 -16.09 -16.80 -11.95
N VAL A 124 -15.78 -16.98 -10.67
CA VAL A 124 -15.23 -15.95 -9.80
C VAL A 124 -13.84 -16.40 -9.37
N THR A 125 -12.83 -15.62 -9.71
CA THR A 125 -11.45 -15.87 -9.30
C THR A 125 -11.19 -15.36 -7.88
N VAL A 126 -10.05 -15.71 -7.30
CA VAL A 126 -9.54 -15.04 -6.10
C VAL A 126 -9.40 -13.54 -6.32
N ALA A 127 -9.65 -12.75 -5.29
CA ALA A 127 -9.54 -11.29 -5.38
C ALA A 127 -8.08 -10.83 -5.46
N LEU A 128 -7.77 -9.95 -6.41
CA LEU A 128 -6.49 -9.26 -6.47
C LEU A 128 -6.46 -8.07 -5.48
N GLY A 129 -5.29 -7.69 -5.01
CA GLY A 129 -5.09 -6.41 -4.34
C GLY A 129 -5.46 -5.25 -5.28
N ASP A 130 -5.97 -4.17 -4.72
CA ASP A 130 -6.46 -2.99 -5.47
C ASP A 130 -5.39 -2.39 -6.42
N ASN A 131 -4.15 -2.33 -5.95
CA ASN A 131 -3.03 -1.84 -6.73
C ASN A 131 -2.70 -2.75 -7.93
N GLN A 132 -2.70 -4.06 -7.71
CA GLN A 132 -2.46 -5.06 -8.76
C GLN A 132 -3.61 -5.06 -9.77
N ALA A 133 -4.85 -4.99 -9.29
CA ALA A 133 -6.02 -4.93 -10.16
C ALA A 133 -6.04 -3.63 -10.99
N ALA A 134 -5.66 -2.50 -10.40
CA ALA A 134 -5.55 -1.23 -11.12
C ALA A 134 -4.47 -1.27 -12.20
N PHE A 135 -3.31 -1.86 -11.90
CA PHE A 135 -2.24 -2.06 -12.89
C PHE A 135 -2.72 -2.94 -14.03
N PHE A 136 -3.27 -4.12 -13.73
CA PHE A 136 -3.81 -5.06 -14.71
C PHE A 136 -4.86 -4.41 -15.64
N GLY A 137 -5.76 -3.60 -15.08
CA GLY A 137 -6.84 -2.98 -15.85
C GLY A 137 -6.43 -1.72 -16.64
N SER A 138 -5.26 -1.12 -16.36
CA SER A 138 -4.83 0.15 -16.97
C SER A 138 -3.65 0.03 -17.92
N VAL A 139 -2.83 -1.00 -17.80
CA VAL A 139 -1.60 -1.18 -18.59
C VAL A 139 -1.88 -2.15 -19.74
N ARG A 140 -1.44 -1.82 -20.96
CA ARG A 140 -1.65 -2.65 -22.15
C ARG A 140 -0.50 -3.63 -22.38
N ASP A 141 0.72 -3.17 -22.22
CA ASP A 141 1.93 -3.97 -22.34
C ASP A 141 2.66 -4.01 -21.00
N GLU A 142 2.33 -5.03 -20.20
CA GLU A 142 2.84 -5.16 -18.84
C GLU A 142 4.37 -5.34 -18.77
N GLN A 143 5.02 -5.72 -19.88
CA GLN A 143 6.47 -5.90 -19.93
C GLN A 143 7.23 -4.62 -20.26
N ASN A 144 6.62 -3.71 -21.02
CA ASN A 144 7.28 -2.51 -21.54
C ASN A 144 6.68 -1.21 -21.00
N ASP A 145 5.45 -1.25 -20.48
CA ASP A 145 4.79 -0.07 -19.95
C ASP A 145 4.95 0.01 -18.44
N LEU A 146 4.88 1.23 -17.93
CA LEU A 146 4.76 1.51 -16.51
C LEU A 146 3.47 2.29 -16.23
N SER A 147 2.86 2.05 -15.09
CA SER A 147 1.71 2.81 -14.62
C SER A 147 2.18 3.98 -13.77
N VAL A 148 1.69 5.18 -14.09
CA VAL A 148 1.87 6.38 -13.24
C VAL A 148 0.51 6.85 -12.78
N ASN A 149 0.25 6.73 -11.50
CA ASN A 149 -0.95 7.28 -10.87
C ASN A 149 -0.59 8.59 -10.16
N TYR A 150 -1.21 9.69 -10.60
CA TYR A 150 -0.95 11.02 -10.08
C TYR A 150 -2.23 11.63 -9.51
N GLY A 151 -2.43 11.44 -8.21
CA GLY A 151 -3.55 12.00 -7.44
C GLY A 151 -3.03 12.89 -6.29
N THR A 152 -3.70 12.89 -5.15
CA THR A 152 -3.26 13.57 -3.92
C THR A 152 -1.85 13.10 -3.51
N GLY A 153 -1.61 11.79 -3.51
CA GLY A 153 -0.28 11.18 -3.55
C GLY A 153 0.08 10.81 -4.99
N SER A 154 1.24 10.23 -5.21
CA SER A 154 1.63 9.66 -6.49
C SER A 154 2.21 8.27 -6.33
N GLN A 155 2.04 7.45 -7.36
CA GLN A 155 2.56 6.10 -7.38
C GLN A 155 3.03 5.76 -8.79
N ILE A 156 4.14 5.05 -8.87
CA ILE A 156 4.65 4.45 -10.10
C ILE A 156 4.71 2.94 -9.88
N SER A 157 4.28 2.17 -10.87
CA SER A 157 4.28 0.72 -10.81
C SER A 157 4.85 0.13 -12.10
N LEU A 158 5.70 -0.88 -11.95
CA LEU A 158 6.35 -1.61 -13.03
C LEU A 158 6.22 -3.10 -12.76
N CYS A 159 5.82 -3.88 -13.77
CA CYS A 159 5.80 -5.34 -13.69
C CYS A 159 7.20 -5.91 -13.93
N VAL A 160 7.59 -6.86 -13.11
CA VAL A 160 8.88 -7.55 -13.22
C VAL A 160 8.72 -9.06 -13.01
N ASN A 161 9.66 -9.84 -13.51
CA ASN A 161 9.69 -11.28 -13.27
C ASN A 161 9.97 -11.60 -11.78
N ALA A 162 9.60 -12.80 -11.34
CA ALA A 162 9.75 -13.23 -9.96
C ALA A 162 11.20 -13.18 -9.45
N ASP A 163 12.16 -13.46 -10.32
CA ASP A 163 13.60 -13.47 -10.04
C ASP A 163 14.28 -12.10 -10.15
N PHE A 164 13.54 -11.07 -10.56
CA PHE A 164 14.09 -9.72 -10.67
C PHE A 164 14.60 -9.25 -9.32
N PRO A 165 15.87 -8.84 -9.20
CA PRO A 165 16.45 -8.40 -7.94
C PRO A 165 15.75 -7.14 -7.44
N THR A 166 15.44 -7.10 -6.15
CA THR A 166 14.90 -5.88 -5.54
C THR A 166 15.98 -4.81 -5.59
N PRO A 167 15.78 -3.70 -6.31
CA PRO A 167 16.78 -2.64 -6.39
C PRO A 167 17.00 -2.00 -5.02
N HIS A 168 18.19 -1.45 -4.77
CA HIS A 168 18.51 -0.66 -3.57
C HIS A 168 17.78 0.70 -3.52
N LEU A 169 16.71 0.83 -4.28
CA LEU A 169 15.84 2.00 -4.32
C LEU A 169 14.71 1.85 -3.29
N PRO A 170 14.06 2.94 -2.88
CA PRO A 170 12.92 2.91 -1.97
C PRO A 170 11.64 2.41 -2.69
N LEU A 171 11.76 1.24 -3.33
CA LEU A 171 10.66 0.56 -4.01
C LEU A 171 10.17 -0.59 -3.14
N GLU A 172 8.85 -0.81 -3.17
CA GLU A 172 8.20 -1.96 -2.56
C GLU A 172 7.98 -3.02 -3.65
N ARG A 173 8.38 -4.26 -3.35
CA ARG A 173 8.05 -5.40 -4.19
C ARG A 173 6.75 -6.02 -3.69
N ARG A 174 5.81 -6.25 -4.59
CA ARG A 174 4.49 -6.82 -4.27
C ARG A 174 4.18 -7.98 -5.20
N PRO A 175 3.65 -9.10 -4.70
CA PRO A 175 3.21 -10.21 -5.55
C PRO A 175 2.20 -9.75 -6.60
N TYR A 176 2.32 -10.32 -7.80
CA TYR A 176 1.43 -10.04 -8.93
C TYR A 176 1.00 -11.36 -9.59
N ILE A 177 0.16 -11.28 -10.61
CA ILE A 177 -0.35 -12.45 -11.33
C ILE A 177 0.78 -13.22 -12.03
N GLU A 178 0.54 -14.50 -12.32
CA GLU A 178 1.47 -15.40 -13.03
C GLU A 178 2.85 -15.50 -12.34
N GLY A 179 2.89 -15.42 -11.03
CA GLY A 179 4.12 -15.48 -10.24
C GLY A 179 5.07 -14.29 -10.43
N ARG A 180 4.63 -13.25 -11.13
CA ARG A 180 5.38 -11.99 -11.32
C ARG A 180 5.28 -11.09 -10.09
N ALA A 181 5.91 -9.94 -10.13
CA ALA A 181 5.82 -8.93 -9.09
C ALA A 181 5.64 -7.52 -9.66
N LEU A 182 5.03 -6.65 -8.89
CA LEU A 182 5.06 -5.21 -9.13
C LEU A 182 6.13 -4.57 -8.25
N LEU A 183 6.99 -3.75 -8.86
CA LEU A 183 7.81 -2.79 -8.15
C LEU A 183 7.04 -1.48 -8.05
N ASN A 184 6.81 -1.02 -6.83
CA ASN A 184 6.02 0.17 -6.56
C ASN A 184 6.87 1.24 -5.87
N GLY A 185 6.94 2.42 -6.47
CA GLY A 185 7.40 3.64 -5.83
C GLY A 185 6.20 4.50 -5.47
N SER A 186 6.09 4.96 -4.23
CA SER A 186 5.00 5.82 -3.81
C SER A 186 5.49 7.05 -3.05
N ALA A 187 4.85 8.19 -3.32
CA ALA A 187 5.07 9.43 -2.61
C ALA A 187 3.76 9.90 -1.95
N LEU A 188 3.88 10.40 -0.71
CA LEU A 188 2.74 10.95 0.03
C LEU A 188 2.24 12.29 -0.53
N CYS A 189 3.05 12.92 -1.39
CA CYS A 189 2.74 14.15 -2.10
C CYS A 189 2.83 13.94 -3.61
N GLY A 190 1.69 13.95 -4.27
CA GLY A 190 1.54 14.16 -5.70
C GLY A 190 0.97 15.55 -5.94
N GLY A 191 -0.27 15.65 -6.40
CA GLY A 191 -1.01 16.91 -6.54
C GLY A 191 -1.10 17.74 -5.24
N ARG A 192 -0.99 17.08 -4.07
CA ARG A 192 -0.93 17.78 -2.78
C ARG A 192 0.26 18.74 -2.67
N ALA A 193 1.42 18.40 -3.26
CA ALA A 193 2.57 19.30 -3.27
C ALA A 193 2.24 20.59 -4.03
N TYR A 194 1.58 20.46 -5.17
CA TYR A 194 1.14 21.57 -5.98
C TYR A 194 0.05 22.42 -5.27
N ALA A 195 -0.91 21.76 -4.63
CA ALA A 195 -1.91 22.46 -3.83
C ALA A 195 -1.32 23.24 -2.65
N LEU A 196 -0.27 22.74 -2.01
CA LEU A 196 0.45 23.45 -0.96
C LEU A 196 1.16 24.70 -1.49
N LEU A 197 1.78 24.59 -2.66
CA LEU A 197 2.42 25.73 -3.34
C LEU A 197 1.39 26.79 -3.74
N GLU A 198 0.26 26.37 -4.34
CA GLU A 198 -0.83 27.27 -4.70
C GLU A 198 -1.36 28.02 -3.47
N LYS A 199 -1.64 27.28 -2.39
CA LYS A 199 -2.13 27.87 -1.13
C LYS A 199 -1.15 28.90 -0.55
N PHE A 200 0.14 28.63 -0.62
CA PHE A 200 1.18 29.57 -0.18
C PHE A 200 1.19 30.84 -1.03
N ILE A 201 1.15 30.71 -2.36
CA ILE A 201 1.14 31.86 -3.29
C ILE A 201 -0.16 32.66 -3.14
N ARG A 202 -1.31 32.01 -3.03
CA ARG A 202 -2.60 32.65 -2.79
C ARG A 202 -2.62 33.47 -1.51
N ALA A 203 -2.06 32.91 -0.42
CA ALA A 203 -1.94 33.63 0.84
C ALA A 203 -0.99 34.84 0.74
N TYR A 204 0.13 34.70 0.00
CA TYR A 204 1.07 35.82 -0.23
C TYR A 204 0.45 36.94 -1.04
N LEU A 205 -0.39 36.61 -2.04
CA LEU A 205 -1.10 37.58 -2.88
C LEU A 205 -2.32 38.20 -2.18
N ASP A 206 -2.67 37.74 -1.00
CA ASP A 206 -3.86 38.14 -0.22
C ASP A 206 -5.15 38.10 -1.07
N THR A 207 -5.34 37.01 -1.83
CA THR A 207 -6.51 36.80 -2.67
C THR A 207 -7.31 35.59 -2.21
N GLY A 208 -8.65 35.64 -2.36
CA GLY A 208 -9.53 34.49 -2.13
C GLY A 208 -9.63 33.54 -3.33
N GLU A 209 -9.11 33.96 -4.50
CA GLU A 209 -9.24 33.19 -5.74
C GLU A 209 -8.12 32.18 -5.93
N GLU A 210 -8.46 30.98 -6.43
CA GLU A 210 -7.47 29.95 -6.77
C GLU A 210 -6.57 30.42 -7.93
N GLN A 211 -5.27 30.15 -7.81
CA GLN A 211 -4.25 30.64 -8.76
C GLN A 211 -3.75 29.54 -9.71
N TYR A 212 -4.40 28.38 -9.80
CA TYR A 212 -3.92 27.25 -10.61
C TYR A 212 -3.73 27.58 -12.09
N GLU A 213 -4.67 28.30 -12.72
CA GLU A 213 -4.55 28.68 -14.14
C GLU A 213 -3.31 29.53 -14.40
N LYS A 214 -3.09 30.54 -13.54
CA LYS A 214 -1.93 31.43 -13.65
C LYS A 214 -0.62 30.68 -13.40
N LEU A 215 -0.60 29.79 -12.41
CA LEU A 215 0.58 28.98 -12.11
C LEU A 215 0.88 28.00 -13.24
N ASN A 216 -0.12 27.37 -13.86
CA ASN A 216 0.04 26.49 -15.00
C ASN A 216 0.62 27.22 -16.20
N ALA A 217 0.11 28.43 -16.51
CA ALA A 217 0.63 29.25 -17.60
C ALA A 217 2.09 29.68 -17.37
N LEU A 218 2.45 30.04 -16.14
CA LEU A 218 3.83 30.37 -15.78
C LEU A 218 4.75 29.15 -15.88
N ALA A 219 4.30 27.98 -15.41
CA ALA A 219 5.05 26.74 -15.50
C ALA A 219 5.31 26.33 -16.96
N GLU A 220 4.29 26.42 -17.82
CA GLU A 220 4.43 26.15 -19.26
C GLU A 220 5.48 27.08 -19.91
N LYS A 221 5.47 28.36 -19.56
CA LYS A 221 6.46 29.33 -20.05
C LYS A 221 7.86 28.98 -19.56
N ALA A 222 8.03 28.67 -18.27
CA ALA A 222 9.31 28.30 -17.69
C ALA A 222 9.88 27.01 -18.29
N LEU A 223 9.05 26.00 -18.55
CA LEU A 223 9.47 24.78 -19.22
C LEU A 223 10.01 25.03 -20.64
N LYS A 224 9.40 25.96 -21.37
CA LYS A 224 9.88 26.35 -22.71
C LYS A 224 11.22 27.12 -22.67
N SER A 225 11.48 27.88 -21.60
CA SER A 225 12.77 28.60 -21.44
C SER A 225 13.91 27.71 -20.91
N GLY A 226 13.59 26.50 -20.43
CA GLY A 226 14.55 25.59 -19.80
C GLY A 226 14.94 26.01 -18.37
N GLU A 227 14.33 27.01 -17.81
CA GLU A 227 14.53 27.43 -16.42
C GLU A 227 13.66 26.60 -15.51
N VAL A 228 14.26 25.63 -14.83
CA VAL A 228 13.57 24.76 -13.87
C VAL A 228 14.27 24.76 -12.52
N LEU A 229 13.49 24.95 -11.49
CA LEU A 229 13.97 24.80 -10.11
C LEU A 229 13.97 23.31 -9.73
N LYS A 230 14.94 22.92 -8.91
CA LYS A 230 14.94 21.60 -8.32
C LYS A 230 14.04 21.59 -7.10
N VAL A 231 13.00 20.75 -7.13
CA VAL A 231 12.03 20.66 -6.05
C VAL A 231 12.03 19.25 -5.47
N ARG A 232 12.22 19.15 -4.16
CA ARG A 232 11.93 17.94 -3.41
C ARG A 232 10.49 17.99 -2.92
N THR A 233 9.62 17.17 -3.49
CA THR A 233 8.17 17.21 -3.24
C THR A 233 7.73 16.50 -1.95
N THR A 234 8.66 16.10 -1.08
CA THR A 234 8.37 15.38 0.18
C THR A 234 7.80 16.29 1.28
N PHE A 235 6.94 17.24 0.94
CA PHE A 235 6.36 18.20 1.91
C PHE A 235 5.56 17.54 3.04
N CYS A 236 5.05 16.32 2.81
CA CYS A 236 4.33 15.53 3.81
C CYS A 236 5.17 14.39 4.41
N GLY A 237 6.50 14.45 4.25
CA GLY A 237 7.38 13.35 4.66
C GLY A 237 7.33 12.17 3.68
N THR A 238 7.91 11.04 4.12
CA THR A 238 7.80 9.75 3.45
C THR A 238 7.18 8.73 4.39
N ARG A 239 6.77 7.56 3.88
CA ARG A 239 6.29 6.46 4.75
C ARG A 239 7.34 5.97 5.73
N LYS A 240 8.63 5.98 5.32
CA LYS A 240 9.76 5.54 6.15
C LYS A 240 10.20 6.60 7.16
N ASP A 241 10.12 7.86 6.76
CA ASP A 241 10.54 8.99 7.61
C ASP A 241 9.54 10.14 7.47
N PRO A 242 8.58 10.25 8.39
CA PRO A 242 7.60 11.34 8.43
C PRO A 242 8.22 12.72 8.74
N SER A 243 9.48 12.78 9.19
CA SER A 243 10.17 14.02 9.54
C SER A 243 10.77 14.74 8.33
N ILE A 244 11.01 14.03 7.24
CA ILE A 244 11.53 14.62 5.99
C ILE A 244 10.57 15.70 5.49
N ARG A 245 11.14 16.81 5.02
CA ARG A 245 10.39 17.93 4.43
C ARG A 245 10.83 18.18 3.00
N GLY A 246 9.87 18.70 2.22
CA GLY A 246 10.15 19.20 0.88
C GLY A 246 11.03 20.45 0.91
N ALA A 247 11.66 20.74 -0.22
CA ALA A 247 12.48 21.93 -0.40
C ALA A 247 12.42 22.38 -1.86
N ILE A 248 12.62 23.68 -2.07
CA ILE A 248 12.91 24.28 -3.36
C ILE A 248 14.38 24.71 -3.30
N GLU A 249 15.20 24.18 -4.21
CA GLU A 249 16.64 24.37 -4.23
C GLU A 249 17.04 25.25 -5.43
N TYR A 250 18.13 25.97 -5.29
CA TYR A 250 18.69 26.86 -6.33
C TYR A 250 17.76 28.03 -6.71
N ILE A 251 17.19 28.70 -5.71
CA ILE A 251 16.46 29.96 -5.87
C ILE A 251 17.48 31.10 -5.97
#